data_7783c6b3c44fc5d424b84456515bd2ec
#
_entry.id   7783c6b3c44fc5d424b84456515bd2ec
#
_cell.length_a   1.000
_cell.length_b   1.000
_cell.length_c   1.000
_cell.angle_alpha   90.00
_cell.angle_beta   90.00
_cell.angle_gamma   90.00
#
_symmetry.space_group_name_H-M   'P 1'
#
loop_
_entity.id
_entity.type
_entity.pdbx_description
1 polymer ?
#
loop_
_entity_poly.entity_id
_entity_poly.type
_entity_poly.pdbx_seq_one_letter_code
_entity_poly.pdbx_strand_id
1 'polypeptide(L)'
;MDILYRIRKIKEALNAYAVWRDMRARESWSREQLLAYQQRKLDALVRHAVDRSPFYKEFYKGLDLNGSQIDIKSLPILTKKSVMDNFDRFVTDRKVTLSSVYSHMDQLNADQYYRGRYRVLTTAGSSGLKGVFIYNRLAWSTILAAVMRAGTFMGVSPYRRMRIGSIGSSSPLNLSYRRALGMDFGLHKVQRLLVTSPLEQLVADMNGFQPQYIHAYPSIATLLAEEQLEGKLKIKPEYLLTGGELVTEAMRSVIRRAWGIRPFQSYSATEGLLSVECDHHRGIHLFDDLCIVEVVDDENRPVPDGVPGRKILLTNLFQFREPLIRYEISDRICIDPEPCSCGRPFRLISAIIGRNDDIFYLEGTSGEPAPVHPLNFHSVLAPLTNIEEYQVVLGDESIIILVVPKGGWNAAASDNVTAGIRNMLMGLNIKPPRVLVKTVDRMERDDRHMGKMVIISQELEGRTFGS
;
A
#
# COMPACT_ATOMS: atom_id res chain seq x y z
N MET A 1 -23.87 17.34 11.07
CA MET A 1 -22.51 17.57 10.54
C MET A 1 -22.23 19.06 10.56
N ASP A 2 -21.20 19.50 11.25
CA ASP A 2 -20.86 20.91 11.49
C ASP A 2 -20.60 21.66 10.16
N ILE A 3 -21.15 22.86 10.02
CA ILE A 3 -20.98 23.77 8.87
C ILE A 3 -19.49 24.02 8.60
N LEU A 4 -18.70 24.21 9.65
CA LEU A 4 -17.26 24.44 9.55
C LEU A 4 -16.53 23.24 8.96
N TYR A 5 -16.97 22.01 9.25
CA TYR A 5 -16.44 20.80 8.64
C TYR A 5 -16.70 20.77 7.14
N ARG A 6 -17.93 21.11 6.70
CA ARG A 6 -18.28 21.17 5.27
C ARG A 6 -17.46 22.21 4.51
N ILE A 7 -17.35 23.42 5.07
CA ILE A 7 -16.53 24.50 4.48
C ILE A 7 -15.08 24.04 4.32
N ARG A 8 -14.52 23.36 5.33
CA ARG A 8 -13.16 22.83 5.28
C ARG A 8 -13.01 21.78 4.18
N LYS A 9 -13.96 20.87 4.03
CA LYS A 9 -13.96 19.83 2.97
C LYS A 9 -13.99 20.46 1.57
N ILE A 10 -14.82 21.47 1.36
CA ILE A 10 -14.89 22.20 0.09
C ILE A 10 -13.52 22.85 -0.21
N LYS A 11 -12.92 23.53 0.77
CA LYS A 11 -11.59 24.13 0.59
C LYS A 11 -10.52 23.11 0.26
N GLU A 12 -10.53 21.94 0.90
CA GLU A 12 -9.62 20.84 0.57
C GLU A 12 -9.83 20.34 -0.87
N ALA A 13 -11.07 20.16 -1.28
CA ALA A 13 -11.40 19.73 -2.63
C ALA A 13 -10.94 20.77 -3.69
N LEU A 14 -11.16 22.07 -3.45
CA LEU A 14 -10.71 23.13 -4.33
C LEU A 14 -9.16 23.16 -4.44
N ASN A 15 -8.47 23.04 -3.31
CA ASN A 15 -7.02 22.96 -3.30
C ASN A 15 -6.52 21.70 -4.03
N ALA A 16 -7.14 20.56 -3.79
CA ALA A 16 -6.80 19.31 -4.49
C ALA A 16 -7.02 19.44 -6.01
N TYR A 17 -8.11 20.08 -6.41
CA TYR A 17 -8.39 20.35 -7.84
C TYR A 17 -7.33 21.26 -8.48
N ALA A 18 -6.92 22.34 -7.79
CA ALA A 18 -5.86 23.22 -8.27
C ALA A 18 -4.52 22.47 -8.45
N VAL A 19 -4.15 21.66 -7.45
CA VAL A 19 -2.95 20.82 -7.52
C VAL A 19 -3.06 19.78 -8.64
N TRP A 20 -4.23 19.15 -8.80
CA TRP A 20 -4.46 18.17 -9.86
C TRP A 20 -4.34 18.79 -11.27
N ARG A 21 -4.84 20.00 -11.47
CA ARG A 21 -4.66 20.73 -12.76
C ARG A 21 -3.18 20.94 -13.08
N ASP A 22 -2.39 21.32 -12.10
CA ASP A 22 -0.94 21.47 -12.25
C ASP A 22 -0.26 20.12 -12.51
N MET A 23 -0.67 19.05 -11.81
CA MET A 23 -0.19 17.68 -12.07
C MET A 23 -0.52 17.22 -13.49
N ARG A 24 -1.73 17.51 -13.98
CA ARG A 24 -2.18 17.10 -15.32
C ARG A 24 -1.32 17.67 -16.42
N ALA A 25 -0.86 18.90 -16.28
CA ALA A 25 0.06 19.51 -17.25
C ALA A 25 1.37 18.71 -17.40
N ARG A 26 1.81 18.03 -16.35
CA ARG A 26 3.04 17.21 -16.36
C ARG A 26 2.87 15.84 -17.01
N GLU A 27 1.65 15.41 -17.29
CA GLU A 27 1.37 14.11 -17.92
C GLU A 27 1.79 14.06 -19.41
N SER A 28 1.97 15.24 -20.04
CA SER A 28 2.44 15.40 -21.42
C SER A 28 3.89 15.88 -21.53
N TRP A 29 4.64 15.95 -20.44
CA TRP A 29 6.03 16.35 -20.47
C TRP A 29 6.93 15.29 -21.10
N SER A 30 8.10 15.71 -21.58
CA SER A 30 9.16 14.76 -21.89
C SER A 30 9.77 14.20 -20.60
N ARG A 31 10.44 13.05 -20.71
CA ARG A 31 11.18 12.46 -19.57
C ARG A 31 12.23 13.44 -19.03
N GLU A 32 12.90 14.19 -19.88
CA GLU A 32 13.89 15.21 -19.50
C GLU A 32 13.28 16.34 -18.68
N GLN A 33 12.10 16.85 -19.12
CA GLN A 33 11.37 17.88 -18.37
C GLN A 33 10.99 17.41 -16.98
N LEU A 34 10.56 16.15 -16.88
CA LEU A 34 10.20 15.52 -15.62
C LEU A 34 11.41 15.37 -14.69
N LEU A 35 12.54 14.90 -15.20
CA LEU A 35 13.78 14.76 -14.43
C LEU A 35 14.32 16.13 -13.96
N ALA A 36 14.27 17.15 -14.83
CA ALA A 36 14.64 18.51 -14.44
C ALA A 36 13.71 19.07 -13.34
N TYR A 37 12.42 18.73 -13.39
CA TYR A 37 11.48 19.09 -12.34
C TYR A 37 11.79 18.36 -11.03
N GLN A 38 12.04 17.04 -11.07
CA GLN A 38 12.45 16.26 -9.91
C GLN A 38 13.69 16.86 -9.25
N GLN A 39 14.71 17.20 -10.05
CA GLN A 39 15.96 17.79 -9.53
C GLN A 39 15.69 19.10 -8.79
N ARG A 40 14.94 20.03 -9.40
CA ARG A 40 14.58 21.29 -8.72
C ARG A 40 13.83 21.06 -7.40
N LYS A 41 12.92 20.07 -7.37
CA LYS A 41 12.17 19.73 -6.16
C LYS A 41 13.05 19.08 -5.09
N LEU A 42 13.97 18.21 -5.49
CA LEU A 42 14.96 17.60 -4.63
C LEU A 42 15.84 18.68 -3.96
N ASP A 43 16.42 19.57 -4.76
CA ASP A 43 17.27 20.66 -4.28
C ASP A 43 16.54 21.53 -3.24
N ALA A 44 15.29 21.89 -3.54
CA ALA A 44 14.44 22.68 -2.64
C ALA A 44 14.13 21.92 -1.35
N LEU A 45 13.83 20.62 -1.46
CA LEU A 45 13.50 19.77 -0.30
C LEU A 45 14.70 19.60 0.61
N VAL A 46 15.90 19.28 0.07
CA VAL A 46 17.13 19.07 0.84
C VAL A 46 17.54 20.37 1.55
N ARG A 47 17.56 21.49 0.85
CA ARG A 47 17.88 22.81 1.45
C ARG A 47 16.90 23.17 2.55
N HIS A 48 15.59 22.96 2.34
CA HIS A 48 14.58 23.18 3.37
C HIS A 48 14.78 22.25 4.58
N ALA A 49 15.10 20.98 4.36
CA ALA A 49 15.33 20.01 5.42
C ALA A 49 16.52 20.43 6.30
N VAL A 50 17.64 20.82 5.70
CA VAL A 50 18.83 21.29 6.43
C VAL A 50 18.58 22.59 7.18
N ASP A 51 17.84 23.54 6.59
CA ASP A 51 17.51 24.83 7.22
C ASP A 51 16.57 24.66 8.42
N ARG A 52 15.60 23.75 8.34
CA ARG A 52 14.48 23.68 9.28
C ARG A 52 14.50 22.49 10.25
N SER A 53 15.29 21.45 9.97
CA SER A 53 15.38 20.25 10.80
C SER A 53 16.76 20.13 11.45
N PRO A 54 16.87 20.20 12.79
CA PRO A 54 18.12 19.96 13.49
C PRO A 54 18.70 18.57 13.22
N PHE A 55 17.83 17.58 12.94
CA PHE A 55 18.28 16.24 12.53
C PHE A 55 19.03 16.30 11.21
N TYR A 56 18.44 16.89 10.15
CA TYR A 56 19.09 16.96 8.84
C TYR A 56 20.33 17.84 8.82
N LYS A 57 20.35 18.90 9.61
CA LYS A 57 21.56 19.74 9.76
C LYS A 57 22.75 18.94 10.27
N GLU A 58 22.53 17.99 11.16
CA GLU A 58 23.57 17.11 11.67
C GLU A 58 23.82 15.92 10.74
N PHE A 59 22.75 15.30 10.24
CA PHE A 59 22.82 14.10 9.40
C PHE A 59 23.54 14.33 8.06
N TYR A 60 23.46 15.56 7.54
CA TYR A 60 24.14 15.99 6.31
C TYR A 60 25.40 16.83 6.57
N LYS A 61 25.90 16.84 7.81
CA LYS A 61 27.12 17.57 8.15
C LYS A 61 28.31 17.02 7.34
N GLY A 62 29.01 17.94 6.66
CA GLY A 62 30.17 17.58 5.83
C GLY A 62 29.85 17.25 4.38
N LEU A 63 28.56 17.19 3.99
CA LEU A 63 28.20 17.09 2.57
C LEU A 63 28.27 18.46 1.89
N ASP A 64 28.76 18.50 0.66
CA ASP A 64 28.67 19.71 -0.17
C ASP A 64 27.27 19.84 -0.77
N LEU A 65 26.46 20.70 -0.18
CA LEU A 65 25.08 21.00 -0.60
C LEU A 65 24.99 22.37 -1.29
N ASN A 66 26.12 23.04 -1.54
CA ASN A 66 26.19 24.39 -2.12
C ASN A 66 26.20 24.40 -3.66
N GLY A 67 26.41 23.25 -4.28
CA GLY A 67 26.36 23.09 -5.72
C GLY A 67 25.03 23.50 -6.34
N SER A 68 25.01 23.73 -7.66
CA SER A 68 23.81 24.08 -8.43
C SER A 68 22.75 22.96 -8.39
N GLN A 69 23.19 21.71 -8.27
CA GLN A 69 22.35 20.51 -8.19
C GLN A 69 22.91 19.55 -7.13
N ILE A 70 22.01 18.97 -6.35
CA ILE A 70 22.35 17.99 -5.31
C ILE A 70 22.26 16.58 -5.93
N ASP A 71 23.34 15.83 -5.91
CA ASP A 71 23.31 14.43 -6.29
C ASP A 71 22.62 13.60 -5.20
N ILE A 72 21.46 13.05 -5.52
CA ILE A 72 20.70 12.23 -4.58
C ILE A 72 21.49 11.03 -4.09
N LYS A 73 22.37 10.46 -4.90
CA LYS A 73 23.18 9.28 -4.55
C LYS A 73 24.24 9.57 -3.49
N SER A 74 24.66 10.83 -3.36
CA SER A 74 25.58 11.27 -2.32
C SER A 74 24.93 11.39 -0.93
N LEU A 75 23.60 11.44 -0.88
CA LEU A 75 22.85 11.60 0.37
C LEU A 75 22.75 10.27 1.13
N PRO A 76 22.96 10.24 2.46
CA PRO A 76 22.81 9.04 3.27
C PRO A 76 21.36 8.54 3.30
N ILE A 77 21.21 7.24 3.54
CA ILE A 77 19.92 6.57 3.59
C ILE A 77 19.25 6.79 4.93
N LEU A 78 17.97 7.12 4.87
CA LEU A 78 17.12 7.34 6.03
C LEU A 78 16.30 6.09 6.35
N THR A 79 16.38 5.58 7.57
CA THR A 79 15.62 4.43 8.03
C THR A 79 14.43 4.83 8.89
N LYS A 80 13.42 3.97 8.98
CA LYS A 80 12.27 4.16 9.88
C LYS A 80 12.72 4.38 11.32
N LYS A 81 13.69 3.59 11.77
CA LYS A 81 14.26 3.71 13.12
C LYS A 81 14.87 5.08 13.34
N SER A 82 15.71 5.57 12.40
CA SER A 82 16.33 6.89 12.51
C SER A 82 15.29 8.00 12.62
N VAL A 83 14.20 7.93 11.85
CA VAL A 83 13.12 8.92 11.90
C VAL A 83 12.41 8.88 13.24
N MET A 84 12.01 7.70 13.71
CA MET A 84 11.20 7.57 14.93
C MET A 84 12.03 7.91 16.19
N ASP A 85 13.28 7.50 16.27
CA ASP A 85 14.18 7.82 17.38
C ASP A 85 14.50 9.34 17.46
N ASN A 86 14.41 10.05 16.34
CA ASN A 86 14.72 11.46 16.24
C ASN A 86 13.52 12.34 15.85
N PHE A 87 12.29 11.84 15.95
CA PHE A 87 11.09 12.47 15.40
C PHE A 87 10.98 13.97 15.72
N ASP A 88 11.19 14.36 16.97
CA ASP A 88 11.10 15.74 17.43
C ASP A 88 12.15 16.66 16.80
N ARG A 89 13.32 16.13 16.44
CA ARG A 89 14.39 16.84 15.74
C ARG A 89 14.26 16.76 14.23
N PHE A 90 13.58 15.72 13.76
CA PHE A 90 13.40 15.39 12.34
C PHE A 90 12.35 16.27 11.68
N VAL A 91 11.16 16.42 12.28
CA VAL A 91 10.08 17.26 11.72
C VAL A 91 10.49 18.74 11.70
N THR A 92 10.08 19.47 10.65
CA THR A 92 10.48 20.88 10.46
C THR A 92 9.60 21.88 11.25
N ASP A 93 8.44 21.47 11.74
CA ASP A 93 7.63 22.29 12.68
C ASP A 93 8.02 21.97 14.13
N ARG A 94 8.80 22.84 14.75
CA ARG A 94 9.33 22.66 16.11
C ARG A 94 8.26 22.58 17.22
N LYS A 95 7.00 22.84 16.89
CA LYS A 95 5.86 22.71 17.81
C LYS A 95 5.27 21.30 17.82
N VAL A 96 5.70 20.44 16.91
CA VAL A 96 5.25 19.04 16.79
C VAL A 96 6.24 18.15 17.52
N THR A 97 5.76 17.33 18.45
CA THR A 97 6.51 16.31 19.16
C THR A 97 5.84 14.96 19.04
N LEU A 98 6.60 13.88 19.05
CA LEU A 98 6.07 12.52 18.94
C LEU A 98 5.05 12.20 20.06
N SER A 99 5.37 12.62 21.29
CA SER A 99 4.48 12.47 22.45
C SER A 99 3.12 13.15 22.21
N SER A 100 3.13 14.40 21.70
CA SER A 100 1.87 15.12 21.42
C SER A 100 1.10 14.54 20.23
N VAL A 101 1.80 13.92 19.27
CA VAL A 101 1.15 13.19 18.17
C VAL A 101 0.50 11.92 18.69
N TYR A 102 1.17 11.13 19.55
CA TYR A 102 0.56 9.96 20.19
C TYR A 102 -0.67 10.33 21.03
N SER A 103 -0.61 11.37 21.85
CA SER A 103 -1.78 11.84 22.61
C SER A 103 -2.95 12.22 21.71
N HIS A 104 -2.69 12.77 20.51
CA HIS A 104 -3.74 13.02 19.52
C HIS A 104 -4.27 11.73 18.92
N MET A 105 -3.41 10.76 18.63
CA MET A 105 -3.81 9.47 18.07
C MET A 105 -4.72 8.68 19.01
N ASP A 106 -4.42 8.68 20.31
CA ASP A 106 -5.23 8.01 21.34
C ASP A 106 -6.66 8.60 21.45
N GLN A 107 -6.82 9.89 21.13
CA GLN A 107 -8.10 10.60 21.16
C GLN A 107 -8.81 10.61 19.79
N LEU A 108 -8.17 10.08 18.75
CA LEU A 108 -8.64 10.18 17.38
C LEU A 108 -9.76 9.18 17.10
N ASN A 109 -10.98 9.65 16.94
CA ASN A 109 -12.16 8.82 16.65
C ASN A 109 -12.83 9.15 15.30
N ALA A 110 -12.41 10.22 14.63
CA ALA A 110 -13.00 10.70 13.39
C ALA A 110 -12.00 11.47 12.52
N ASP A 111 -12.49 12.27 11.56
CA ASP A 111 -11.69 13.09 10.66
C ASP A 111 -11.18 14.37 11.33
N GLN A 112 -10.37 14.21 12.36
CA GLN A 112 -9.80 15.33 13.11
C GLN A 112 -8.39 15.68 12.62
N TYR A 113 -8.03 16.96 12.79
CA TYR A 113 -6.70 17.46 12.50
C TYR A 113 -5.91 17.65 13.78
N TYR A 114 -4.73 17.08 13.83
CA TYR A 114 -3.76 17.42 14.86
C TYR A 114 -3.38 18.90 14.75
N ARG A 115 -3.51 19.64 15.86
CA ARG A 115 -3.29 21.09 15.94
C ARG A 115 -4.05 21.91 14.89
N GLY A 116 -5.19 21.43 14.40
CA GLY A 116 -5.98 22.09 13.36
C GLY A 116 -5.30 22.17 11.97
N ARG A 117 -4.14 21.54 11.78
CA ARG A 117 -3.29 21.72 10.58
C ARG A 117 -2.86 20.41 9.93
N TYR A 118 -2.66 19.34 10.70
CA TYR A 118 -2.05 18.12 10.24
C TYR A 118 -2.99 16.93 10.27
N ARG A 119 -2.91 16.09 9.28
CA ARG A 119 -3.42 14.73 9.34
C ARG A 119 -2.29 13.83 9.81
N VAL A 120 -2.60 12.95 10.77
CA VAL A 120 -1.69 11.93 11.26
C VAL A 120 -2.06 10.61 10.63
N LEU A 121 -1.09 9.92 10.09
CA LEU A 121 -1.20 8.59 9.52
C LEU A 121 -0.14 7.67 10.13
N THR A 122 -0.41 6.36 10.15
CA THR A 122 0.56 5.36 10.61
C THR A 122 0.67 4.22 9.62
N THR A 123 1.82 3.56 9.62
CA THR A 123 2.00 2.28 8.93
C THR A 123 1.50 1.12 9.79
N ALA A 124 1.20 -0.02 9.15
CA ALA A 124 0.74 -1.23 9.83
C ALA A 124 1.77 -1.84 10.79
N GLY A 125 3.05 -1.53 10.61
CA GLY A 125 4.10 -1.95 11.56
C GLY A 125 4.37 -3.46 11.58
N SER A 126 4.55 -4.10 10.42
CA SER A 126 4.97 -5.52 10.33
C SER A 126 6.28 -5.81 11.08
N SER A 127 7.15 -4.82 11.24
CA SER A 127 8.42 -4.90 11.97
C SER A 127 8.33 -4.48 13.46
N GLY A 128 7.13 -4.36 14.04
CA GLY A 128 6.91 -3.91 15.42
C GLY A 128 7.03 -2.39 15.62
N LEU A 129 7.81 -1.68 14.81
CA LEU A 129 7.94 -0.22 14.86
C LEU A 129 6.93 0.45 13.92
N LYS A 130 5.93 1.13 14.49
CA LYS A 130 4.97 1.92 13.71
C LYS A 130 5.60 3.22 13.25
N GLY A 131 5.63 3.46 11.93
CA GLY A 131 5.95 4.78 11.39
C GLY A 131 4.76 5.73 11.60
N VAL A 132 5.06 6.95 12.03
CA VAL A 132 4.09 8.04 12.22
C VAL A 132 4.39 9.12 11.20
N PHE A 133 3.39 9.53 10.43
CA PHE A 133 3.54 10.52 9.34
C PHE A 133 2.51 11.63 9.49
N ILE A 134 2.97 12.88 9.38
CA ILE A 134 2.13 14.08 9.50
C ILE A 134 2.02 14.79 8.15
N TYR A 135 0.82 15.01 7.67
CA TYR A 135 0.56 15.70 6.41
C TYR A 135 -0.11 17.04 6.67
N ASN A 136 0.53 18.14 6.29
CA ASN A 136 -0.12 19.45 6.31
C ASN A 136 -1.20 19.55 5.20
N ARG A 137 -1.96 20.62 5.20
CA ARG A 137 -3.07 20.80 4.25
C ARG A 137 -2.63 20.73 2.79
N LEU A 138 -1.47 21.30 2.42
CA LEU A 138 -0.98 21.28 1.04
C LEU A 138 -0.56 19.87 0.64
N ALA A 139 0.24 19.19 1.47
CA ALA A 139 0.66 17.81 1.21
C ALA A 139 -0.54 16.86 1.14
N TRP A 140 -1.55 17.07 1.99
CA TRP A 140 -2.79 16.31 1.93
C TRP A 140 -3.59 16.58 0.64
N SER A 141 -3.67 17.84 0.21
CA SER A 141 -4.29 18.19 -1.08
C SER A 141 -3.55 17.54 -2.25
N THR A 142 -2.23 17.37 -2.16
CA THR A 142 -1.44 16.64 -3.16
C THR A 142 -1.81 15.15 -3.20
N ILE A 143 -2.04 14.51 -2.05
CA ILE A 143 -2.53 13.12 -2.00
C ILE A 143 -3.92 13.01 -2.65
N LEU A 144 -4.84 13.92 -2.33
CA LEU A 144 -6.17 13.91 -2.96
C LEU A 144 -6.11 14.19 -4.46
N ALA A 145 -5.25 15.09 -4.89
CA ALA A 145 -4.99 15.35 -6.32
C ALA A 145 -4.43 14.11 -7.04
N ALA A 146 -3.55 13.36 -6.39
CA ALA A 146 -3.05 12.09 -6.92
C ALA A 146 -4.14 11.02 -7.03
N VAL A 147 -5.13 11.01 -6.12
CA VAL A 147 -6.33 10.17 -6.25
C VAL A 147 -7.17 10.57 -7.47
N MET A 148 -7.35 11.88 -7.71
CA MET A 148 -8.05 12.37 -8.91
C MET A 148 -7.29 11.97 -10.19
N ARG A 149 -5.95 12.11 -10.21
CA ARG A 149 -5.10 11.64 -11.30
C ARG A 149 -5.25 10.14 -11.52
N ALA A 150 -5.25 9.33 -10.46
CA ALA A 150 -5.47 7.89 -10.56
C ALA A 150 -6.80 7.58 -11.26
N GLY A 151 -7.87 8.28 -10.91
CA GLY A 151 -9.14 8.17 -11.61
C GLY A 151 -9.02 8.45 -13.12
N THR A 152 -8.34 9.53 -13.51
CA THR A 152 -8.16 9.86 -14.94
C THR A 152 -7.28 8.86 -15.69
N PHE A 153 -6.31 8.22 -15.02
CA PHE A 153 -5.49 7.15 -15.61
C PHE A 153 -6.32 5.90 -15.90
N MET A 154 -7.32 5.63 -15.07
CA MET A 154 -8.28 4.55 -15.28
C MET A 154 -9.41 4.90 -16.26
N GLY A 155 -9.40 6.08 -16.90
CA GLY A 155 -10.44 6.54 -17.81
C GLY A 155 -11.66 7.14 -17.10
N VAL A 156 -11.61 7.38 -15.78
CA VAL A 156 -12.71 8.02 -15.05
C VAL A 156 -12.70 9.51 -15.31
N SER A 157 -13.80 10.06 -15.80
CA SER A 157 -13.96 11.51 -15.96
C SER A 157 -13.99 12.20 -14.58
N PRO A 158 -13.16 13.22 -14.32
CA PRO A 158 -13.11 13.92 -13.04
C PRO A 158 -14.36 14.74 -12.73
N TYR A 159 -15.22 14.95 -13.74
CA TYR A 159 -16.46 15.72 -13.62
C TYR A 159 -17.70 14.82 -13.46
N ARG A 160 -17.53 13.52 -13.64
CA ARG A 160 -18.64 12.56 -13.55
C ARG A 160 -18.99 12.29 -12.09
N ARG A 161 -20.24 12.52 -11.73
CA ARG A 161 -20.77 12.09 -10.44
C ARG A 161 -20.92 10.58 -10.40
N MET A 162 -20.35 9.93 -9.38
CA MET A 162 -20.37 8.47 -9.24
C MET A 162 -20.79 8.04 -7.83
N ARG A 163 -21.34 6.85 -7.73
CA ARG A 163 -21.48 6.10 -6.48
C ARG A 163 -20.20 5.28 -6.30
N ILE A 164 -19.47 5.56 -5.21
CA ILE A 164 -18.20 4.92 -4.88
C ILE A 164 -18.36 4.05 -3.64
N GLY A 165 -18.19 2.75 -3.78
CA GLY A 165 -18.07 1.81 -2.67
C GLY A 165 -16.59 1.70 -2.27
N SER A 166 -16.24 2.13 -1.06
CA SER A 166 -14.87 2.04 -0.56
C SER A 166 -14.83 1.09 0.64
N ILE A 167 -14.21 -0.08 0.45
CA ILE A 167 -14.06 -1.11 1.48
C ILE A 167 -12.62 -1.06 1.98
N GLY A 168 -12.46 -0.81 3.27
CA GLY A 168 -11.11 -0.65 3.85
C GLY A 168 -11.11 -0.65 5.38
N SER A 169 -9.99 -0.23 5.95
CA SER A 169 -9.78 -0.17 7.40
C SER A 169 -10.78 0.74 8.11
N SER A 170 -11.12 0.39 9.35
CA SER A 170 -11.88 1.23 10.28
C SER A 170 -11.03 2.36 10.87
N SER A 171 -9.72 2.21 10.90
CA SER A 171 -8.81 3.11 11.59
C SER A 171 -8.67 4.48 10.90
N PRO A 172 -8.95 5.58 11.60
CA PRO A 172 -8.74 6.93 11.09
C PRO A 172 -7.25 7.30 10.91
N LEU A 173 -6.33 6.45 11.33
CA LEU A 173 -4.89 6.56 11.09
C LEU A 173 -4.45 5.95 9.77
N ASN A 174 -5.35 5.24 9.08
CA ASN A 174 -5.06 4.58 7.81
C ASN A 174 -5.25 5.53 6.63
N LEU A 175 -4.34 5.43 5.64
CA LEU A 175 -4.39 6.22 4.41
C LEU A 175 -5.68 5.95 3.61
N SER A 176 -6.13 4.69 3.48
CA SER A 176 -7.34 4.34 2.73
C SER A 176 -8.61 4.94 3.36
N TYR A 177 -8.72 4.89 4.69
CA TYR A 177 -9.80 5.52 5.43
C TYR A 177 -9.88 7.04 5.16
N ARG A 178 -8.74 7.72 5.29
CA ARG A 178 -8.67 9.19 5.08
C ARG A 178 -8.91 9.59 3.62
N ARG A 179 -8.44 8.79 2.67
CA ARG A 179 -8.69 9.02 1.23
C ARG A 179 -10.17 8.92 0.91
N ALA A 180 -10.85 7.88 1.41
CA ALA A 180 -12.29 7.71 1.21
C ALA A 180 -13.09 8.90 1.75
N LEU A 181 -12.74 9.39 2.95
CA LEU A 181 -13.30 10.63 3.48
C LEU A 181 -13.00 11.85 2.61
N GLY A 182 -11.79 11.91 2.04
CA GLY A 182 -11.35 13.01 1.16
C GLY A 182 -12.15 13.10 -0.14
N MET A 183 -12.66 11.99 -0.66
CA MET A 183 -13.49 11.95 -1.88
C MET A 183 -14.94 12.37 -1.65
N ASP A 184 -15.41 12.36 -0.40
CA ASP A 184 -16.79 12.74 -0.02
C ASP A 184 -16.90 14.26 0.22
N PHE A 185 -16.84 15.03 -0.85
CA PHE A 185 -17.02 16.50 -0.81
C PHE A 185 -18.26 16.97 -1.60
N GLY A 186 -19.17 16.04 -1.93
CA GLY A 186 -20.45 16.35 -2.57
C GLY A 186 -20.53 16.11 -4.07
N LEU A 187 -19.39 15.92 -4.78
CA LEU A 187 -19.40 15.49 -6.18
C LEU A 187 -19.79 14.00 -6.29
N HIS A 188 -19.13 13.15 -5.53
CA HIS A 188 -19.41 11.72 -5.50
C HIS A 188 -20.31 11.37 -4.31
N LYS A 189 -21.08 10.30 -4.43
CA LYS A 189 -21.73 9.65 -3.29
C LYS A 189 -20.82 8.50 -2.84
N VAL A 190 -20.22 8.61 -1.67
CA VAL A 190 -19.27 7.63 -1.15
C VAL A 190 -19.91 6.82 -0.02
N GLN A 191 -19.98 5.49 -0.17
CA GLN A 191 -20.28 4.58 0.92
C GLN A 191 -18.97 3.92 1.38
N ARG A 192 -18.65 4.11 2.65
CA ARG A 192 -17.51 3.47 3.29
C ARG A 192 -17.98 2.23 4.02
N LEU A 193 -17.37 1.11 3.70
CA LEU A 193 -17.63 -0.19 4.30
C LEU A 193 -16.38 -0.67 5.02
N LEU A 194 -16.57 -1.34 6.14
CA LEU A 194 -15.45 -1.88 6.91
C LEU A 194 -15.08 -3.25 6.38
N VAL A 195 -13.80 -3.47 6.12
CA VAL A 195 -13.30 -4.78 5.68
C VAL A 195 -13.51 -5.88 6.75
N THR A 196 -13.69 -5.47 8.01
CA THR A 196 -13.97 -6.38 9.13
C THR A 196 -15.46 -6.73 9.29
N SER A 197 -16.35 -6.14 8.46
CA SER A 197 -17.77 -6.49 8.46
C SER A 197 -17.99 -7.91 7.93
N PRO A 198 -19.03 -8.63 8.41
CA PRO A 198 -19.43 -9.90 7.81
C PRO A 198 -19.68 -9.77 6.31
N LEU A 199 -19.34 -10.78 5.52
CA LEU A 199 -19.48 -10.77 4.05
C LEU A 199 -20.92 -10.52 3.62
N GLU A 200 -21.89 -11.14 4.30
CA GLU A 200 -23.31 -10.96 4.04
C GLU A 200 -23.76 -9.50 4.22
N GLN A 201 -23.20 -8.80 5.21
CA GLN A 201 -23.47 -7.39 5.42
C GLN A 201 -22.87 -6.54 4.30
N LEU A 202 -21.64 -6.84 3.85
CA LEU A 202 -21.02 -6.17 2.71
C LEU A 202 -21.86 -6.36 1.43
N VAL A 203 -22.33 -7.58 1.19
CA VAL A 203 -23.21 -7.91 0.05
C VAL A 203 -24.53 -7.14 0.11
N ALA A 204 -25.19 -7.10 1.28
CA ALA A 204 -26.43 -6.36 1.46
C ALA A 204 -26.24 -4.86 1.22
N ASP A 205 -25.20 -4.27 1.80
CA ASP A 205 -24.86 -2.85 1.65
C ASP A 205 -24.56 -2.47 0.20
N MET A 206 -23.77 -3.31 -0.49
CA MET A 206 -23.43 -3.09 -1.90
C MET A 206 -24.63 -3.25 -2.81
N ASN A 207 -25.50 -4.22 -2.54
CA ASN A 207 -26.77 -4.38 -3.26
C ASN A 207 -27.68 -3.16 -3.10
N GLY A 208 -27.77 -2.59 -1.90
CA GLY A 208 -28.56 -1.38 -1.65
C GLY A 208 -27.95 -0.13 -2.27
N PHE A 209 -26.63 -0.02 -2.30
CA PHE A 209 -25.92 1.17 -2.77
C PHE A 209 -25.69 1.20 -4.28
N GLN A 210 -25.52 0.04 -4.92
CA GLN A 210 -25.27 -0.10 -6.37
C GLN A 210 -24.06 0.74 -6.84
N PRO A 211 -22.83 0.48 -6.36
CA PRO A 211 -21.65 1.27 -6.71
C PRO A 211 -21.28 1.13 -8.19
N GLN A 212 -20.85 2.23 -8.79
CA GLN A 212 -20.27 2.27 -10.15
C GLN A 212 -18.76 2.14 -10.10
N TYR A 213 -18.16 2.56 -8.99
CA TYR A 213 -16.73 2.45 -8.72
C TYR A 213 -16.55 1.75 -7.38
N ILE A 214 -15.69 0.74 -7.35
CA ILE A 214 -15.31 0.01 -6.14
C ILE A 214 -13.82 0.23 -5.88
N HIS A 215 -13.48 0.57 -4.63
CA HIS A 215 -12.12 0.54 -4.11
C HIS A 215 -12.07 -0.47 -2.97
N ALA A 216 -11.25 -1.50 -3.10
CA ALA A 216 -11.16 -2.59 -2.12
C ALA A 216 -9.77 -3.22 -2.10
N TYR A 217 -9.48 -4.01 -1.06
CA TYR A 217 -8.37 -4.95 -1.10
C TYR A 217 -8.66 -6.07 -2.13
N PRO A 218 -7.63 -6.59 -2.81
CA PRO A 218 -7.80 -7.68 -3.78
C PRO A 218 -8.56 -8.89 -3.25
N SER A 219 -8.27 -9.32 -2.03
CA SER A 219 -8.94 -10.44 -1.38
C SER A 219 -10.45 -10.19 -1.22
N ILE A 220 -10.85 -9.02 -0.73
CA ILE A 220 -12.27 -8.66 -0.58
C ILE A 220 -12.96 -8.50 -1.93
N ALA A 221 -12.28 -7.91 -2.91
CA ALA A 221 -12.83 -7.79 -4.27
C ALA A 221 -13.10 -9.17 -4.89
N THR A 222 -12.25 -10.15 -4.60
CA THR A 222 -12.43 -11.54 -5.06
C THR A 222 -13.63 -12.22 -4.38
N LEU A 223 -13.76 -12.11 -3.05
CA LEU A 223 -14.92 -12.64 -2.32
C LEU A 223 -16.23 -12.04 -2.83
N LEU A 224 -16.28 -10.73 -3.02
CA LEU A 224 -17.47 -10.08 -3.59
C LEU A 224 -17.74 -10.53 -5.03
N ALA A 225 -16.71 -10.81 -5.81
CA ALA A 225 -16.87 -11.34 -7.16
C ALA A 225 -17.43 -12.78 -7.16
N GLU A 226 -17.05 -13.60 -6.19
CA GLU A 226 -17.62 -14.93 -5.98
C GLU A 226 -19.08 -14.85 -5.58
N GLU A 227 -19.47 -13.98 -4.64
CA GLU A 227 -20.86 -13.72 -4.27
C GLU A 227 -21.72 -13.21 -5.45
N GLN A 228 -21.11 -12.45 -6.37
CA GLN A 228 -21.75 -12.04 -7.62
C GLN A 228 -22.01 -13.25 -8.55
N LEU A 229 -21.05 -14.15 -8.69
CA LEU A 229 -21.18 -15.36 -9.50
C LEU A 229 -22.21 -16.34 -8.93
N GLU A 230 -22.36 -16.38 -7.60
CA GLU A 230 -23.40 -17.14 -6.92
C GLU A 230 -24.79 -16.46 -6.96
N GLY A 231 -24.88 -15.24 -7.49
CA GLY A 231 -26.15 -14.50 -7.62
C GLY A 231 -26.65 -13.83 -6.33
N LYS A 232 -25.88 -13.85 -5.26
CA LYS A 232 -26.18 -13.18 -3.99
C LYS A 232 -25.88 -11.67 -4.08
N LEU A 233 -24.74 -11.30 -4.65
CA LEU A 233 -24.42 -9.93 -5.02
C LEU A 233 -24.96 -9.64 -6.42
N LYS A 234 -25.61 -8.47 -6.60
CA LYS A 234 -26.27 -8.07 -7.86
C LYS A 234 -25.92 -6.62 -8.18
N ILE A 235 -24.64 -6.36 -8.49
CA ILE A 235 -24.14 -5.04 -8.85
C ILE A 235 -23.47 -5.05 -10.21
N LYS A 236 -23.32 -3.87 -10.82
CA LYS A 236 -22.64 -3.71 -12.10
C LYS A 236 -21.64 -2.56 -12.01
N PRO A 237 -20.48 -2.78 -11.38
CA PRO A 237 -19.46 -1.76 -11.31
C PRO A 237 -18.83 -1.53 -12.69
N GLU A 238 -18.47 -0.29 -12.97
CA GLU A 238 -17.75 0.11 -14.18
C GLU A 238 -16.23 0.13 -13.93
N TYR A 239 -15.83 0.42 -12.69
CA TYR A 239 -14.42 0.51 -12.27
C TYR A 239 -14.20 -0.23 -10.96
N LEU A 240 -13.10 -0.94 -10.91
CA LEU A 240 -12.59 -1.56 -9.68
C LEU A 240 -11.11 -1.21 -9.53
N LEU A 241 -10.78 -0.50 -8.47
CA LEU A 241 -9.40 -0.25 -8.06
C LEU A 241 -9.05 -1.11 -6.87
N THR A 242 -7.97 -1.87 -6.98
CA THR A 242 -7.42 -2.69 -5.90
C THR A 242 -6.07 -2.14 -5.45
N GLY A 243 -5.70 -2.42 -4.21
CA GLY A 243 -4.39 -2.05 -3.68
C GLY A 243 -4.20 -2.50 -2.24
N GLY A 244 -2.97 -2.39 -1.76
CA GLY A 244 -2.61 -2.74 -0.39
C GLY A 244 -2.31 -4.22 -0.14
N GLU A 245 -2.63 -5.10 -1.08
CA GLU A 245 -2.30 -6.53 -1.13
C GLU A 245 -1.81 -6.89 -2.53
N LEU A 246 -1.17 -8.04 -2.70
CA LEU A 246 -0.78 -8.55 -4.02
C LEU A 246 -2.02 -9.03 -4.79
N VAL A 247 -2.06 -8.72 -6.08
CA VAL A 247 -3.12 -9.17 -6.99
C VAL A 247 -2.59 -10.33 -7.82
N THR A 248 -3.27 -11.47 -7.78
CA THR A 248 -2.90 -12.65 -8.58
C THR A 248 -3.72 -12.72 -9.86
N GLU A 249 -3.25 -13.52 -10.83
CA GLU A 249 -4.03 -13.73 -12.06
C GLU A 249 -5.32 -14.54 -11.79
N ALA A 250 -5.31 -15.40 -10.78
CA ALA A 250 -6.51 -16.10 -10.34
C ALA A 250 -7.59 -15.10 -9.86
N MET A 251 -7.22 -14.15 -8.99
CA MET A 251 -8.12 -13.08 -8.53
C MET A 251 -8.64 -12.24 -9.70
N ARG A 252 -7.75 -11.85 -10.64
CA ARG A 252 -8.16 -11.11 -11.85
C ARG A 252 -9.17 -11.90 -12.69
N SER A 253 -8.98 -13.21 -12.80
CA SER A 253 -9.86 -14.10 -13.55
C SER A 253 -11.26 -14.17 -12.92
N VAL A 254 -11.36 -14.35 -11.60
CA VAL A 254 -12.65 -14.38 -10.88
C VAL A 254 -13.39 -13.05 -11.05
N ILE A 255 -12.71 -11.92 -10.83
CA ILE A 255 -13.29 -10.58 -11.00
C ILE A 255 -13.79 -10.35 -12.42
N ARG A 256 -13.01 -10.76 -13.43
CA ARG A 256 -13.39 -10.63 -14.85
C ARG A 256 -14.64 -11.47 -15.19
N ARG A 257 -14.74 -12.68 -14.67
CA ARG A 257 -15.92 -13.53 -14.85
C ARG A 257 -17.17 -12.93 -14.22
N ALA A 258 -17.02 -12.32 -13.02
CA ALA A 258 -18.15 -11.77 -12.28
C ALA A 258 -18.73 -10.51 -12.91
N TRP A 259 -17.88 -9.58 -13.38
CA TRP A 259 -18.32 -8.25 -13.82
C TRP A 259 -17.91 -7.87 -15.24
N GLY A 260 -17.12 -8.70 -15.93
CA GLY A 260 -16.62 -8.39 -17.27
C GLY A 260 -15.56 -7.30 -17.32
N ILE A 261 -15.06 -6.81 -16.17
CA ILE A 261 -14.05 -5.75 -16.07
C ILE A 261 -12.71 -6.31 -15.63
N ARG A 262 -11.63 -5.64 -16.05
CA ARG A 262 -10.29 -5.88 -15.50
C ARG A 262 -10.07 -4.93 -14.33
N PRO A 263 -9.69 -5.44 -13.14
CA PRO A 263 -9.38 -4.57 -12.02
C PRO A 263 -8.12 -3.77 -12.30
N PHE A 264 -8.12 -2.49 -11.94
CA PHE A 264 -6.92 -1.66 -11.85
C PHE A 264 -6.18 -1.94 -10.55
N GLN A 265 -4.87 -1.79 -10.59
CA GLN A 265 -4.04 -1.95 -9.41
C GLN A 265 -3.39 -0.60 -9.03
N SER A 266 -3.37 -0.30 -7.75
CA SER A 266 -2.57 0.78 -7.17
C SER A 266 -1.51 0.24 -6.23
N TYR A 267 -0.34 0.86 -6.24
CA TYR A 267 0.69 0.65 -5.25
C TYR A 267 0.92 1.97 -4.52
N SER A 268 0.72 1.99 -3.21
CA SER A 268 0.78 3.20 -2.40
C SER A 268 1.34 2.90 -1.02
N ALA A 269 2.17 3.80 -0.51
CA ALA A 269 2.72 3.76 0.83
C ALA A 269 2.33 5.00 1.62
N THR A 270 2.17 4.85 2.93
CA THR A 270 1.81 5.95 3.85
C THR A 270 2.87 7.05 3.85
N GLU A 271 4.09 6.72 3.47
CA GLU A 271 5.25 7.59 3.28
C GLU A 271 5.07 8.60 2.12
N GLY A 272 3.99 8.46 1.36
CA GLY A 272 3.66 9.36 0.25
C GLY A 272 4.01 8.82 -1.14
N LEU A 273 4.32 7.54 -1.26
CA LEU A 273 4.38 6.88 -2.55
C LEU A 273 2.97 6.66 -3.08
N LEU A 274 2.71 7.11 -4.31
CA LEU A 274 1.42 7.00 -4.98
C LEU A 274 1.64 6.56 -6.42
N SER A 275 0.86 5.58 -6.85
CA SER A 275 0.95 5.01 -8.19
C SER A 275 -0.32 4.26 -8.57
N VAL A 276 -0.57 4.09 -9.86
CA VAL A 276 -1.76 3.40 -10.37
C VAL A 276 -1.53 2.86 -11.78
N GLU A 277 -2.19 1.77 -12.14
CA GLU A 277 -2.33 1.34 -13.53
C GLU A 277 -3.12 2.36 -14.36
N CYS A 278 -2.79 2.50 -15.62
CA CYS A 278 -3.63 3.18 -16.60
C CYS A 278 -4.52 2.18 -17.36
N ASP A 279 -5.40 2.70 -18.21
CA ASP A 279 -6.31 1.94 -19.07
C ASP A 279 -5.62 1.02 -20.10
N HIS A 280 -4.30 1.18 -20.31
CA HIS A 280 -3.50 0.23 -21.11
C HIS A 280 -3.09 -1.03 -20.31
N HIS A 281 -3.22 -1.04 -18.99
CA HIS A 281 -2.94 -2.18 -18.10
C HIS A 281 -1.59 -2.86 -18.30
N ARG A 282 -0.56 -2.10 -18.69
CA ARG A 282 0.78 -2.64 -18.92
C ARG A 282 1.60 -2.76 -17.62
N GLY A 283 1.31 -1.90 -16.65
CA GLY A 283 1.99 -1.85 -15.36
C GLY A 283 1.49 -0.65 -14.55
N ILE A 284 2.08 -0.46 -13.37
CA ILE A 284 1.67 0.58 -12.43
C ILE A 284 2.56 1.80 -12.62
N HIS A 285 2.01 2.92 -13.05
CA HIS A 285 2.74 4.18 -13.19
C HIS A 285 3.17 4.74 -11.84
N LEU A 286 4.47 4.92 -11.63
CA LEU A 286 5.01 5.73 -10.54
C LEU A 286 4.71 7.20 -10.83
N PHE A 287 4.16 7.93 -9.86
CA PHE A 287 4.02 9.38 -10.02
C PHE A 287 5.37 10.07 -9.76
N ASP A 288 6.28 9.91 -10.73
CA ASP A 288 7.66 10.42 -10.66
C ASP A 288 7.75 11.94 -10.44
N ASP A 289 6.69 12.70 -10.71
CA ASP A 289 6.62 14.13 -10.37
C ASP A 289 6.32 14.42 -8.89
N LEU A 290 5.94 13.41 -8.13
CA LEU A 290 5.66 13.51 -6.69
C LEU A 290 6.73 12.85 -5.83
N CYS A 291 7.48 11.91 -6.39
CA CYS A 291 8.52 11.20 -5.66
C CYS A 291 9.67 10.76 -6.58
N ILE A 292 10.83 10.54 -5.97
CA ILE A 292 11.92 9.79 -6.59
C ILE A 292 11.94 8.42 -5.92
N VAL A 293 11.91 7.37 -6.73
CA VAL A 293 12.03 5.98 -6.29
C VAL A 293 13.30 5.40 -6.88
N GLU A 294 14.25 5.05 -6.02
CA GLU A 294 15.45 4.31 -6.37
C GLU A 294 15.19 2.83 -6.02
N VAL A 295 15.35 1.94 -6.98
CA VAL A 295 15.26 0.48 -6.76
C VAL A 295 16.69 -0.02 -6.57
N VAL A 296 16.98 -0.66 -5.42
CA VAL A 296 18.36 -0.98 -5.03
C VAL A 296 18.50 -2.44 -4.56
N ASP A 297 19.77 -2.91 -4.58
CA ASP A 297 20.19 -4.19 -3.99
C ASP A 297 20.40 -4.09 -2.46
N ASP A 298 20.92 -5.15 -1.86
CA ASP A 298 21.19 -5.20 -0.41
C ASP A 298 22.29 -4.21 0.00
N GLU A 299 23.25 -3.91 -0.90
CA GLU A 299 24.33 -2.93 -0.69
C GLU A 299 23.94 -1.50 -1.07
N ASN A 300 22.65 -1.26 -1.33
CA ASN A 300 22.09 0.04 -1.72
C ASN A 300 22.57 0.58 -3.08
N ARG A 301 23.06 -0.27 -3.95
CA ARG A 301 23.42 0.08 -5.33
C ARG A 301 22.18 0.00 -6.22
N PRO A 302 21.96 0.97 -7.13
CA PRO A 302 20.85 0.89 -8.08
C PRO A 302 20.89 -0.38 -8.91
N VAL A 303 19.74 -1.05 -9.07
CA VAL A 303 19.61 -2.17 -10.00
C VAL A 303 19.09 -1.68 -11.36
N PRO A 304 19.48 -2.31 -12.47
CA PRO A 304 18.95 -1.98 -13.79
C PRO A 304 17.44 -2.19 -13.87
N ASP A 305 16.75 -1.41 -14.70
CA ASP A 305 15.36 -1.64 -15.05
C ASP A 305 15.21 -3.05 -15.66
N GLY A 306 14.12 -3.75 -15.38
CA GLY A 306 13.91 -5.16 -15.69
C GLY A 306 14.44 -6.14 -14.65
N VAL A 307 15.22 -5.67 -13.68
CA VAL A 307 15.77 -6.49 -12.59
C VAL A 307 15.03 -6.17 -11.29
N PRO A 308 14.50 -7.17 -10.57
CA PRO A 308 13.88 -6.95 -9.26
C PRO A 308 14.88 -6.42 -8.22
N GLY A 309 14.51 -5.33 -7.54
CA GLY A 309 15.29 -4.85 -6.41
C GLY A 309 15.07 -5.66 -5.14
N ARG A 310 15.90 -5.37 -4.14
CA ARG A 310 15.76 -5.90 -2.78
C ARG A 310 14.93 -4.97 -1.88
N LYS A 311 14.98 -3.68 -2.16
CA LYS A 311 14.23 -2.63 -1.46
C LYS A 311 14.15 -1.39 -2.34
N ILE A 312 13.40 -0.40 -1.88
CA ILE A 312 13.34 0.91 -2.53
C ILE A 312 13.76 2.02 -1.56
N LEU A 313 14.34 3.08 -2.13
CA LEU A 313 14.60 4.32 -1.40
C LEU A 313 13.66 5.39 -1.95
N LEU A 314 12.80 5.90 -1.09
CA LEU A 314 11.79 6.89 -1.45
C LEU A 314 12.23 8.29 -1.06
N THR A 315 12.20 9.22 -2.01
CA THR A 315 12.27 10.66 -1.72
C THR A 315 10.93 11.30 -2.07
N ASN A 316 10.22 11.82 -1.06
CA ASN A 316 8.91 12.43 -1.22
C ASN A 316 9.05 13.93 -1.52
N LEU A 317 8.76 14.35 -2.76
CA LEU A 317 9.04 15.70 -3.27
C LEU A 317 8.00 16.77 -2.86
N PHE A 318 6.93 16.39 -2.16
CA PHE A 318 5.85 17.32 -1.77
C PHE A 318 5.66 17.48 -0.25
N GLN A 319 6.36 16.67 0.55
CA GLN A 319 6.23 16.66 2.01
C GLN A 319 7.41 17.39 2.69
N PHE A 320 7.24 18.71 2.91
CA PHE A 320 8.26 19.55 3.49
C PHE A 320 8.24 19.60 5.03
N ARG A 321 7.17 19.10 5.67
CA ARG A 321 7.05 19.12 7.15
C ARG A 321 7.74 17.93 7.80
N GLU A 322 7.77 16.86 7.09
CA GLU A 322 8.42 15.62 7.44
C GLU A 322 9.17 15.14 6.19
N PRO A 323 10.34 15.74 5.88
CA PRO A 323 11.06 15.45 4.64
C PRO A 323 11.58 14.01 4.63
N LEU A 324 11.02 13.15 3.82
CA LEU A 324 11.55 11.80 3.60
C LEU A 324 12.48 11.83 2.39
N ILE A 325 13.77 11.73 2.61
CA ILE A 325 14.81 11.79 1.58
C ILE A 325 15.61 10.49 1.65
N ARG A 326 15.60 9.70 0.57
CA ARG A 326 16.15 8.34 0.49
C ARG A 326 15.67 7.45 1.65
N TYR A 327 14.39 7.52 1.96
CA TYR A 327 13.79 6.73 3.02
C TYR A 327 13.60 5.29 2.56
N GLU A 328 14.15 4.36 3.34
CA GLU A 328 14.13 2.94 3.06
C GLU A 328 12.73 2.34 3.27
N ILE A 329 12.24 1.66 2.24
CA ILE A 329 11.03 0.84 2.26
C ILE A 329 11.42 -0.56 1.81
N SER A 330 11.04 -1.57 2.58
CA SER A 330 11.38 -2.98 2.35
C SER A 330 10.64 -3.64 1.18
N ASP A 331 9.81 -2.89 0.48
CA ASP A 331 9.06 -3.38 -0.69
C ASP A 331 10.01 -3.67 -1.86
N ARG A 332 9.84 -4.83 -2.47
CA ARG A 332 10.59 -5.29 -3.63
C ARG A 332 9.76 -5.11 -4.88
N ILE A 333 10.26 -4.30 -5.79
CA ILE A 333 9.61 -4.03 -7.08
C ILE A 333 10.58 -4.23 -8.23
N CYS A 334 10.03 -4.38 -9.43
CA CYS A 334 10.74 -4.34 -10.68
C CYS A 334 10.22 -3.18 -11.52
N ILE A 335 11.12 -2.35 -12.08
CA ILE A 335 10.76 -1.30 -13.05
C ILE A 335 10.77 -1.89 -14.45
N ASP A 336 9.76 -1.58 -15.26
CA ASP A 336 9.73 -1.95 -16.66
C ASP A 336 10.77 -1.13 -17.44
N PRO A 337 11.68 -1.74 -18.21
CA PRO A 337 12.65 -1.01 -19.03
C PRO A 337 11.99 -0.20 -20.15
N GLU A 338 10.77 -0.58 -20.57
CA GLU A 338 10.08 0.06 -21.66
C GLU A 338 9.01 1.06 -21.19
N PRO A 339 8.86 2.21 -21.82
CA PRO A 339 7.81 3.16 -21.48
C PRO A 339 6.42 2.60 -21.80
N CYS A 340 5.40 3.14 -21.13
CA CYS A 340 4.03 2.78 -21.44
C CYS A 340 3.56 3.33 -22.78
N SER A 341 2.84 2.51 -23.54
CA SER A 341 2.18 2.95 -24.79
C SER A 341 1.13 4.05 -24.63
N CYS A 342 0.75 4.38 -23.38
CA CYS A 342 -0.14 5.53 -23.11
C CYS A 342 0.53 6.90 -23.32
N GLY A 343 1.85 6.93 -23.55
CA GLY A 343 2.63 8.15 -23.85
C GLY A 343 2.96 9.02 -22.64
N ARG A 344 2.58 8.64 -21.41
CA ARG A 344 2.93 9.40 -20.20
C ARG A 344 4.39 9.17 -19.79
N PRO A 345 5.09 10.19 -19.25
CA PRO A 345 6.54 10.13 -18.98
C PRO A 345 6.92 9.35 -17.72
N PHE A 346 5.96 8.78 -17.03
CA PHE A 346 6.13 8.10 -15.75
C PHE A 346 6.63 6.66 -15.94
N ARG A 347 7.62 6.26 -15.15
CA ARG A 347 8.10 4.86 -15.13
C ARG A 347 6.99 3.90 -14.69
N LEU A 348 7.11 2.67 -15.15
CA LEU A 348 6.19 1.58 -14.79
C LEU A 348 6.83 0.65 -13.78
N ILE A 349 6.07 0.26 -12.78
CA ILE A 349 6.33 -0.96 -12.00
C ILE A 349 5.73 -2.11 -12.81
N SER A 350 6.58 -3.02 -13.30
CA SER A 350 6.15 -4.24 -14.00
C SER A 350 5.74 -5.35 -13.03
N ALA A 351 6.36 -5.40 -11.83
CA ALA A 351 6.04 -6.39 -10.82
C ALA A 351 6.25 -5.86 -9.40
N ILE A 352 5.37 -6.24 -8.49
CA ILE A 352 5.53 -6.13 -7.04
C ILE A 352 5.78 -7.54 -6.53
N ILE A 353 6.98 -7.77 -5.96
CA ILE A 353 7.43 -9.10 -5.53
C ILE A 353 6.96 -9.40 -4.08
N GLY A 354 6.78 -8.35 -3.25
CA GLY A 354 6.46 -8.45 -1.84
C GLY A 354 7.37 -7.56 -1.00
N ARG A 355 7.48 -7.86 0.29
CA ARG A 355 8.37 -7.17 1.22
C ARG A 355 9.52 -8.04 1.64
N ASN A 356 10.69 -7.46 1.88
CA ASN A 356 11.76 -8.18 2.55
C ASN A 356 11.39 -8.56 3.99
N ASP A 357 10.61 -7.72 4.67
CA ASP A 357 10.12 -7.99 6.03
C ASP A 357 9.15 -9.18 6.11
N ASP A 358 8.58 -9.59 4.98
CA ASP A 358 7.71 -10.76 4.87
C ASP A 358 8.51 -12.02 4.50
N ILE A 359 9.82 -11.92 4.23
CA ILE A 359 10.71 -13.05 4.01
C ILE A 359 11.10 -13.60 5.38
N PHE A 360 10.92 -14.88 5.57
CA PHE A 360 11.41 -15.56 6.74
C PHE A 360 12.46 -16.59 6.35
N TYR A 361 13.26 -16.96 7.32
CA TYR A 361 14.35 -17.86 7.11
C TYR A 361 14.07 -19.17 7.85
N LEU A 362 14.14 -20.29 7.13
CA LEU A 362 14.05 -21.62 7.71
C LEU A 362 15.40 -22.33 7.58
N GLU A 363 15.60 -23.37 8.39
CA GLU A 363 16.83 -24.18 8.33
C GLU A 363 16.97 -24.84 6.94
N GLY A 364 18.02 -24.47 6.22
CA GLY A 364 18.37 -25.11 4.96
C GLY A 364 18.98 -26.50 5.15
N THR A 365 19.00 -27.30 4.10
CA THR A 365 19.62 -28.66 4.13
C THR A 365 21.12 -28.62 4.42
N SER A 366 21.78 -27.48 4.19
CA SER A 366 23.17 -27.22 4.54
C SER A 366 23.38 -26.80 6.01
N GLY A 367 22.31 -26.62 6.79
CA GLY A 367 22.35 -26.04 8.12
C GLY A 367 22.35 -24.51 8.17
N GLU A 368 22.50 -23.84 7.03
CA GLU A 368 22.42 -22.38 6.94
C GLU A 368 20.96 -21.92 6.75
N PRO A 369 20.57 -20.74 7.27
CA PRO A 369 19.24 -20.17 7.05
C PRO A 369 18.96 -19.94 5.56
N ALA A 370 17.85 -20.47 5.07
CA ALA A 370 17.39 -20.30 3.69
C ALA A 370 16.11 -19.44 3.62
N PRO A 371 16.02 -18.47 2.70
CA PRO A 371 14.89 -17.55 2.62
C PRO A 371 13.65 -18.21 2.01
N VAL A 372 12.49 -17.96 2.63
CA VAL A 372 11.18 -18.36 2.11
C VAL A 372 10.32 -17.12 1.93
N HIS A 373 9.85 -16.92 0.72
CA HIS A 373 8.98 -15.79 0.37
C HIS A 373 7.50 -16.18 0.49
N PRO A 374 6.61 -15.23 0.83
CA PRO A 374 5.16 -15.43 0.80
C PRO A 374 4.66 -16.03 -0.50
N LEU A 375 5.24 -15.63 -1.63
CA LEU A 375 4.89 -16.15 -2.96
C LEU A 375 5.16 -17.65 -3.13
N ASN A 376 6.09 -18.23 -2.38
CA ASN A 376 6.34 -19.67 -2.41
C ASN A 376 5.10 -20.42 -1.90
N PHE A 377 4.51 -20.00 -0.77
CA PHE A 377 3.26 -20.56 -0.27
C PHE A 377 2.10 -20.30 -1.21
N HIS A 378 2.03 -19.09 -1.73
CA HIS A 378 0.98 -18.71 -2.68
C HIS A 378 0.99 -19.60 -3.92
N SER A 379 2.17 -19.95 -4.45
CA SER A 379 2.28 -20.83 -5.62
C SER A 379 1.68 -22.22 -5.42
N VAL A 380 1.63 -22.69 -4.16
CA VAL A 380 1.07 -24.00 -3.79
C VAL A 380 -0.42 -23.89 -3.49
N LEU A 381 -0.83 -22.84 -2.72
CA LEU A 381 -2.17 -22.76 -2.15
C LEU A 381 -3.19 -22.14 -3.11
N ALA A 382 -2.80 -21.12 -3.88
CA ALA A 382 -3.71 -20.41 -4.77
C ALA A 382 -4.32 -21.24 -5.92
N PRO A 383 -3.66 -22.26 -6.48
CA PRO A 383 -4.28 -23.12 -7.49
C PRO A 383 -5.35 -24.07 -6.95
N LEU A 384 -5.46 -24.25 -5.63
CA LEU A 384 -6.37 -25.22 -5.02
C LEU A 384 -7.80 -24.65 -4.96
N THR A 385 -8.69 -25.20 -5.77
CA THR A 385 -10.07 -24.70 -5.95
C THR A 385 -10.97 -24.97 -4.76
N ASN A 386 -10.58 -25.82 -3.83
CA ASN A 386 -11.29 -26.16 -2.60
C ASN A 386 -10.84 -25.32 -1.39
N ILE A 387 -10.06 -24.29 -1.61
CA ILE A 387 -9.67 -23.25 -0.63
C ILE A 387 -10.32 -21.93 -1.01
N GLU A 388 -11.03 -21.31 -0.10
CA GLU A 388 -11.59 -19.97 -0.26
C GLU A 388 -10.59 -18.90 0.17
N GLU A 389 -10.09 -19.00 1.39
CA GLU A 389 -9.02 -18.15 1.93
C GLU A 389 -7.98 -19.01 2.66
N TYR A 390 -6.77 -18.51 2.76
CA TYR A 390 -5.72 -19.13 3.58
C TYR A 390 -4.83 -18.11 4.26
N GLN A 391 -4.22 -18.52 5.38
CA GLN A 391 -3.16 -17.80 6.07
C GLN A 391 -2.07 -18.76 6.47
N VAL A 392 -0.81 -18.34 6.39
CA VAL A 392 0.35 -19.08 6.86
C VAL A 392 0.81 -18.47 8.17
N VAL A 393 0.88 -19.27 9.22
CA VAL A 393 1.37 -18.85 10.53
C VAL A 393 2.64 -19.63 10.82
N LEU A 394 3.70 -18.91 11.15
CA LEU A 394 4.99 -19.48 11.51
C LEU A 394 5.06 -19.61 13.04
N GLY A 395 5.14 -20.84 13.53
CA GLY A 395 5.51 -21.14 14.90
C GLY A 395 7.00 -21.50 14.99
N ASP A 396 7.51 -21.67 16.21
CA ASP A 396 8.94 -21.93 16.48
C ASP A 396 9.47 -23.18 15.75
N GLU A 397 8.66 -24.25 15.68
CA GLU A 397 9.04 -25.52 15.06
C GLU A 397 8.03 -26.01 14.00
N SER A 398 7.05 -25.17 13.64
CA SER A 398 5.96 -25.58 12.75
C SER A 398 5.51 -24.48 11.82
N ILE A 399 4.94 -24.87 10.70
CA ILE A 399 4.18 -24.01 9.79
C ILE A 399 2.72 -24.43 9.90
N ILE A 400 1.86 -23.50 10.31
CA ILE A 400 0.42 -23.72 10.39
C ILE A 400 -0.23 -23.07 9.18
N ILE A 401 -0.95 -23.84 8.38
CA ILE A 401 -1.75 -23.34 7.26
C ILE A 401 -3.20 -23.28 7.76
N LEU A 402 -3.69 -22.07 8.01
CA LEU A 402 -5.10 -21.84 8.26
C LEU A 402 -5.84 -21.79 6.94
N VAL A 403 -6.93 -22.50 6.82
CA VAL A 403 -7.71 -22.61 5.56
C VAL A 403 -9.18 -22.36 5.85
N VAL A 404 -9.81 -21.47 5.12
CA VAL A 404 -11.26 -21.42 4.97
C VAL A 404 -11.61 -22.37 3.84
N PRO A 405 -12.27 -23.51 4.13
CA PRO A 405 -12.54 -24.51 3.12
C PRO A 405 -13.69 -24.09 2.21
N LYS A 406 -13.60 -24.44 0.93
CA LYS A 406 -14.68 -24.42 -0.05
C LYS A 406 -15.14 -25.85 -0.33
N GLY A 407 -16.28 -26.04 -0.95
CA GLY A 407 -16.86 -27.36 -1.18
C GLY A 407 -15.87 -28.44 -1.62
N GLY A 408 -15.98 -29.64 -1.02
CA GLY A 408 -15.09 -30.77 -1.30
C GLY A 408 -13.84 -30.88 -0.41
N TRP A 409 -13.73 -30.04 0.64
CA TRP A 409 -12.63 -30.17 1.61
C TRP A 409 -12.78 -31.44 2.47
N ASN A 410 -11.68 -32.19 2.59
CA ASN A 410 -11.62 -33.44 3.39
C ASN A 410 -10.18 -33.70 3.85
N ALA A 411 -9.94 -34.80 4.53
CA ALA A 411 -8.60 -35.17 5.02
C ALA A 411 -7.57 -35.27 3.89
N ALA A 412 -7.94 -35.84 2.74
CA ALA A 412 -7.04 -35.94 1.59
C ALA A 412 -6.66 -34.56 1.03
N ALA A 413 -7.54 -33.57 1.10
CA ALA A 413 -7.24 -32.18 0.72
C ALA A 413 -6.20 -31.57 1.67
N SER A 414 -6.33 -31.79 2.98
CA SER A 414 -5.33 -31.36 3.98
C SER A 414 -3.97 -32.01 3.75
N ASP A 415 -3.95 -33.32 3.44
CA ASP A 415 -2.73 -34.06 3.13
C ASP A 415 -2.05 -33.53 1.85
N ASN A 416 -2.84 -33.21 0.82
CA ASN A 416 -2.33 -32.60 -0.41
C ASN A 416 -1.69 -31.22 -0.17
N VAL A 417 -2.30 -30.38 0.67
CA VAL A 417 -1.72 -29.10 1.07
C VAL A 417 -0.39 -29.35 1.82
N THR A 418 -0.39 -30.23 2.78
CA THR A 418 0.81 -30.57 3.57
C THR A 418 1.94 -31.06 2.65
N ALA A 419 1.63 -32.00 1.75
CA ALA A 419 2.61 -32.52 0.79
C ALA A 419 3.12 -31.44 -0.16
N GLY A 420 2.23 -30.61 -0.69
CA GLY A 420 2.59 -29.49 -1.58
C GLY A 420 3.55 -28.49 -0.92
N ILE A 421 3.26 -28.08 0.31
CA ILE A 421 4.15 -27.18 1.07
C ILE A 421 5.50 -27.83 1.36
N ARG A 422 5.53 -29.10 1.79
CA ARG A 422 6.77 -29.82 2.05
C ARG A 422 7.62 -29.96 0.78
N ASN A 423 7.02 -30.31 -0.36
CA ASN A 423 7.72 -30.43 -1.64
C ASN A 423 8.28 -29.07 -2.11
N MET A 424 7.51 -27.99 -1.93
CA MET A 424 7.97 -26.64 -2.23
C MET A 424 9.19 -26.25 -1.38
N LEU A 425 9.16 -26.53 -0.08
CA LEU A 425 10.29 -26.24 0.82
C LEU A 425 11.53 -27.09 0.47
N MET A 426 11.35 -28.36 0.18
CA MET A 426 12.45 -29.23 -0.29
C MET A 426 13.05 -28.73 -1.61
N GLY A 427 12.21 -28.23 -2.53
CA GLY A 427 12.67 -27.62 -3.79
C GLY A 427 13.49 -26.34 -3.59
N LEU A 428 13.36 -25.69 -2.44
CA LEU A 428 14.17 -24.54 -2.01
C LEU A 428 15.40 -24.95 -1.19
N ASN A 429 15.74 -26.25 -1.11
CA ASN A 429 16.77 -26.79 -0.25
C ASN A 429 16.58 -26.47 1.24
N ILE A 430 15.33 -26.48 1.69
CA ILE A 430 14.93 -26.23 3.08
C ILE A 430 14.52 -27.56 3.72
N LYS A 431 14.95 -27.79 4.93
CA LYS A 431 14.49 -28.90 5.77
C LYS A 431 13.08 -28.59 6.24
N PRO A 432 12.04 -29.30 5.74
CA PRO A 432 10.66 -28.91 6.07
C PRO A 432 10.39 -29.09 7.56
N PRO A 433 9.98 -28.04 8.27
CA PRO A 433 9.47 -28.17 9.63
C PRO A 433 8.13 -28.92 9.65
N ARG A 434 7.54 -29.11 10.82
CA ARG A 434 6.21 -29.70 10.91
C ARG A 434 5.18 -28.78 10.22
N VAL A 435 4.48 -29.29 9.20
CA VAL A 435 3.40 -28.56 8.53
C VAL A 435 2.06 -29.06 9.06
N LEU A 436 1.24 -28.15 9.57
CA LEU A 436 -0.08 -28.40 10.12
C LEU A 436 -1.12 -27.63 9.31
N VAL A 437 -2.18 -28.30 8.87
CA VAL A 437 -3.33 -27.64 8.22
C VAL A 437 -4.49 -27.63 9.21
N LYS A 438 -5.04 -26.44 9.45
CA LYS A 438 -6.22 -26.23 10.31
C LYS A 438 -7.32 -25.52 9.52
N THR A 439 -8.54 -26.01 9.62
CA THR A 439 -9.69 -25.34 9.03
C THR A 439 -10.27 -24.32 10.01
N VAL A 440 -10.69 -23.19 9.47
CA VAL A 440 -11.38 -22.11 10.20
C VAL A 440 -12.61 -21.68 9.39
N ASP A 441 -13.64 -21.19 10.06
CA ASP A 441 -14.87 -20.73 9.39
C ASP A 441 -14.65 -19.43 8.62
N ARG A 442 -13.73 -18.59 9.08
CA ARG A 442 -13.34 -17.33 8.44
C ARG A 442 -11.94 -16.91 8.86
N MET A 443 -11.25 -16.15 8.01
CA MET A 443 -9.99 -15.49 8.40
C MET A 443 -10.26 -14.26 9.25
N GLU A 444 -9.51 -14.12 10.34
CA GLU A 444 -9.56 -12.92 11.15
C GLU A 444 -8.85 -11.78 10.46
N ARG A 445 -9.54 -10.65 10.31
CA ARG A 445 -9.00 -9.38 9.83
C ARG A 445 -9.00 -8.42 10.99
N ASP A 446 -7.84 -8.08 11.49
CA ASP A 446 -7.73 -7.19 12.64
C ASP A 446 -7.22 -5.78 12.25
N ASP A 447 -7.52 -4.81 13.09
CA ASP A 447 -7.10 -3.42 12.87
C ASP A 447 -5.59 -3.22 13.03
N ARG A 448 -4.86 -4.16 13.65
CA ARG A 448 -3.38 -4.11 13.77
C ARG A 448 -2.72 -4.16 12.39
N HIS A 449 -3.30 -4.91 11.46
CA HIS A 449 -2.87 -5.01 10.07
C HIS A 449 -3.73 -4.14 9.14
N MET A 450 -4.48 -3.19 9.71
CA MET A 450 -5.35 -2.26 8.96
C MET A 450 -6.41 -2.97 8.11
N GLY A 451 -6.87 -4.15 8.58
CA GLY A 451 -7.85 -4.97 7.87
C GLY A 451 -7.32 -5.67 6.62
N LYS A 452 -6.02 -5.60 6.33
CA LYS A 452 -5.41 -6.36 5.23
C LYS A 452 -5.34 -7.84 5.61
N MET A 453 -5.47 -8.70 4.62
CA MET A 453 -5.14 -10.11 4.80
C MET A 453 -3.62 -10.25 4.92
N VAL A 454 -3.16 -10.74 6.06
CA VAL A 454 -1.76 -11.10 6.27
C VAL A 454 -1.60 -12.55 5.89
N ILE A 455 -0.98 -12.81 4.75
CA ILE A 455 -0.79 -14.18 4.25
C ILE A 455 0.15 -14.95 5.16
N ILE A 456 1.13 -14.28 5.78
CA ILE A 456 2.09 -14.89 6.69
C ILE A 456 2.19 -14.06 7.96
N SER A 457 2.09 -14.70 9.11
CA SER A 457 2.30 -14.11 10.43
C SER A 457 3.23 -14.99 11.25
N GLN A 458 4.00 -14.38 12.16
CA GLN A 458 4.68 -15.13 13.20
C GLN A 458 3.70 -15.35 14.37
N GLU A 459 3.76 -16.51 15.02
CA GLU A 459 2.98 -16.79 16.21
C GLU A 459 3.41 -15.81 17.32
N LEU A 460 2.54 -14.86 17.64
CA LEU A 460 2.74 -14.02 18.83
C LEU A 460 2.32 -14.85 20.05
N GLU A 461 3.20 -14.99 21.02
CA GLU A 461 2.93 -15.65 22.30
C GLU A 461 1.56 -15.22 22.85
N GLY A 462 0.65 -16.20 23.04
CA GLY A 462 -0.64 -16.00 23.68
C GLY A 462 -1.90 -16.23 22.82
N ARG A 463 -1.81 -16.62 21.54
CA ARG A 463 -2.98 -17.08 20.77
C ARG A 463 -3.12 -18.60 20.83
N THR A 464 -4.05 -19.08 21.65
CA THR A 464 -4.58 -20.43 21.52
C THR A 464 -5.54 -20.48 20.34
N PHE A 465 -5.12 -21.04 19.21
CA PHE A 465 -6.05 -21.47 18.17
C PHE A 465 -6.81 -22.67 18.73
N GLY A 466 -8.13 -22.52 18.96
CA GLY A 466 -8.97 -23.54 19.50
C GLY A 466 -8.76 -24.90 18.83
N SER A 467 -8.75 -25.95 19.66
CA SER A 467 -8.61 -27.36 19.29
C SER A 467 -9.75 -27.86 18.43
#